data_e3be7fd79d8021fe644637aa6c555c19
#
_entry.id   e3be7fd79d8021fe644637aa6c555c19
#
_cell.length_a   1.000
_cell.length_b   1.000
_cell.length_c   1.000
_cell.angle_alpha   90.00
_cell.angle_beta   90.00
_cell.angle_gamma   90.00
#
_symmetry.space_group_name_H-M   'P 1'
#
loop_
_entity.id
_entity.type
_entity.pdbx_description
1 polymer ?
#
loop_
_entity_poly.entity_id
_entity_poly.type
_entity_poly.pdbx_seq_one_letter_code
_entity_poly.pdbx_strand_id
1 'polypeptide(L)'
;MKTELVSKIDQSTAHRKSREQLSNYIIRNVDILSEFIEIAFDTAHKNHLKAFWSLELICEKKLKLFVPYLDLFCEVLPKLIDDSAIRPATKICLFLSKSNHRKNGISLTQEQEHLLIEALLDRLIQNEKVAAKVYAMRALFMLGKKYNWVHDELKIIIEQDYANHSAAYQGATRNLLKKLNK
;
A
#
# COMPACT_ATOMS: atom_id res chain seq x y z
N MET A 1 -2.86 25.27 13.45
CA MET A 1 -2.33 23.95 13.03
C MET A 1 -3.21 23.28 11.99
N LYS A 2 -4.47 22.98 12.25
CA LYS A 2 -5.37 22.31 11.28
C LYS A 2 -5.45 23.02 9.92
N THR A 3 -5.60 24.34 9.90
CA THR A 3 -5.67 25.17 8.69
C THR A 3 -4.36 25.15 7.90
N GLU A 4 -3.20 25.13 8.56
CA GLU A 4 -1.89 25.08 7.92
C GLU A 4 -1.61 23.73 7.27
N LEU A 5 -1.91 22.60 7.95
CA LEU A 5 -1.77 21.26 7.40
C LEU A 5 -2.61 21.09 6.15
N VAL A 6 -3.91 21.43 6.21
CA VAL A 6 -4.83 21.36 5.06
C VAL A 6 -4.31 22.19 3.89
N SER A 7 -3.81 23.40 4.14
CA SER A 7 -3.21 24.26 3.09
C SER A 7 -1.99 23.61 2.44
N LYS A 8 -1.10 23.01 3.23
CA LYS A 8 0.09 22.30 2.69
C LYS A 8 -0.29 21.08 1.85
N ILE A 9 -1.30 20.31 2.27
CA ILE A 9 -1.81 19.20 1.49
C ILE A 9 -2.43 19.71 0.19
N ASP A 10 -3.24 20.77 0.27
CA ASP A 10 -3.94 21.36 -0.88
C ASP A 10 -2.97 21.89 -1.95
N GLN A 11 -1.84 22.45 -1.55
CA GLN A 11 -0.78 22.93 -2.43
C GLN A 11 0.10 21.81 -2.98
N SER A 12 0.04 20.60 -2.41
CA SER A 12 0.86 19.48 -2.89
C SER A 12 0.37 18.95 -4.24
N THR A 13 1.28 18.39 -5.02
CA THR A 13 1.02 17.85 -6.35
C THR A 13 1.51 16.41 -6.46
N ALA A 14 1.14 15.72 -7.55
CA ALA A 14 1.59 14.35 -7.84
C ALA A 14 3.10 14.23 -8.09
N HIS A 15 3.81 15.33 -8.33
CA HIS A 15 5.26 15.32 -8.54
C HIS A 15 6.03 14.83 -7.32
N ARG A 16 7.03 13.98 -7.54
CA ARG A 16 7.84 13.35 -6.48
C ARG A 16 8.38 14.38 -5.48
N LYS A 17 8.96 15.49 -5.96
CA LYS A 17 9.51 16.55 -5.11
C LYS A 17 8.47 17.15 -4.17
N SER A 18 7.27 17.44 -4.67
CA SER A 18 6.17 18.01 -3.88
C SER A 18 5.72 17.05 -2.78
N ARG A 19 5.52 15.76 -3.12
CA ARG A 19 5.18 14.72 -2.15
C ARG A 19 6.26 14.52 -1.09
N GLU A 20 7.54 14.62 -1.47
CA GLU A 20 8.67 14.55 -0.55
C GLU A 20 8.72 15.73 0.42
N GLN A 21 8.43 16.93 -0.06
CA GLN A 21 8.35 18.12 0.79
C GLN A 21 7.27 17.97 1.86
N LEU A 22 6.06 17.54 1.47
CA LEU A 22 4.96 17.31 2.42
C LEU A 22 5.28 16.16 3.37
N SER A 23 5.78 15.02 2.88
CA SER A 23 6.13 13.89 3.73
C SER A 23 7.22 14.25 4.76
N ASN A 24 8.23 15.03 4.36
CA ASN A 24 9.28 15.48 5.27
C ASN A 24 8.76 16.48 6.31
N TYR A 25 7.81 17.33 5.92
CA TYR A 25 7.14 18.25 6.86
C TYR A 25 6.38 17.44 7.94
N ILE A 26 5.60 16.45 7.55
CA ILE A 26 4.87 15.60 8.50
C ILE A 26 5.84 14.81 9.41
N ILE A 27 6.90 14.24 8.84
CA ILE A 27 7.90 13.48 9.63
C ILE A 27 8.60 14.34 10.68
N ARG A 28 8.80 15.64 10.41
CA ARG A 28 9.42 16.58 11.36
C ARG A 28 8.42 17.09 12.42
N ASN A 29 7.12 17.00 12.15
CA ASN A 29 6.05 17.48 13.02
C ASN A 29 5.09 16.30 13.29
N VAL A 30 5.56 15.30 14.05
CA VAL A 30 4.81 14.03 14.27
C VAL A 30 3.49 14.26 15.03
N ASP A 31 3.38 15.34 15.76
CA ASP A 31 2.17 15.78 16.47
C ASP A 31 0.96 16.01 15.54
N ILE A 32 1.20 16.36 14.27
CA ILE A 32 0.14 16.52 13.27
C ILE A 32 -0.13 15.25 12.46
N LEU A 33 0.58 14.14 12.70
CA LEU A 33 0.44 12.92 11.91
C LEU A 33 -0.98 12.32 12.03
N SER A 34 -1.58 12.33 13.22
CA SER A 34 -2.95 11.82 13.42
C SER A 34 -3.95 12.56 12.52
N GLU A 35 -3.92 13.88 12.53
CA GLU A 35 -4.79 14.71 11.69
C GLU A 35 -4.54 14.48 10.18
N PHE A 36 -3.27 14.30 9.81
CA PHE A 36 -2.91 13.97 8.43
C PHE A 36 -3.48 12.60 8.00
N ILE A 37 -3.43 11.59 8.88
CA ILE A 37 -4.00 10.26 8.63
C ILE A 37 -5.53 10.33 8.50
N GLU A 38 -6.20 11.10 9.34
CA GLU A 38 -7.65 11.34 9.21
C GLU A 38 -8.01 11.85 7.81
N ILE A 39 -7.28 12.85 7.30
CA ILE A 39 -7.47 13.38 5.94
C ILE A 39 -7.17 12.32 4.86
N ALA A 40 -6.12 11.53 5.06
CA ALA A 40 -5.76 10.47 4.11
C ALA A 40 -6.82 9.36 4.06
N PHE A 41 -7.46 9.03 5.17
CA PHE A 41 -8.39 7.91 5.27
C PHE A 41 -9.86 8.32 5.06
N ASP A 42 -10.18 9.59 5.10
CA ASP A 42 -11.49 10.10 4.70
C ASP A 42 -11.59 10.16 3.16
N THR A 43 -12.17 9.11 2.57
CA THR A 43 -12.33 9.00 1.10
C THR A 43 -13.22 10.08 0.49
N ALA A 44 -14.03 10.79 1.29
CA ALA A 44 -14.84 11.91 0.85
C ALA A 44 -14.09 13.25 0.93
N HIS A 45 -12.95 13.31 1.64
CA HIS A 45 -12.19 14.55 1.78
C HIS A 45 -11.49 14.93 0.47
N LYS A 46 -11.63 16.18 0.03
CA LYS A 46 -11.06 16.69 -1.25
C LYS A 46 -9.55 16.45 -1.41
N ASN A 47 -8.82 16.35 -0.32
CA ASN A 47 -7.36 16.17 -0.30
C ASN A 47 -6.92 14.73 -0.01
N HIS A 48 -7.85 13.77 0.09
CA HIS A 48 -7.60 12.38 0.35
C HIS A 48 -6.46 11.80 -0.54
N LEU A 49 -6.56 11.96 -1.85
CA LEU A 49 -5.57 11.45 -2.80
C LEU A 49 -4.18 12.05 -2.58
N LYS A 50 -4.12 13.37 -2.37
CA LYS A 50 -2.85 14.08 -2.12
C LYS A 50 -2.19 13.63 -0.82
N ALA A 51 -3.00 13.38 0.21
CA ALA A 51 -2.52 12.85 1.48
C ALA A 51 -1.98 11.41 1.30
N PHE A 52 -2.68 10.53 0.57
CA PHE A 52 -2.20 9.18 0.27
C PHE A 52 -0.87 9.16 -0.47
N TRP A 53 -0.66 10.08 -1.44
CA TRP A 53 0.62 10.17 -2.16
C TRP A 53 1.81 10.47 -1.24
N SER A 54 1.59 11.27 -0.21
CA SER A 54 2.65 11.62 0.75
C SER A 54 2.76 10.59 1.86
N LEU A 55 1.66 9.92 2.24
CA LEU A 55 1.65 8.81 3.18
C LEU A 55 2.53 7.65 2.70
N GLU A 56 2.49 7.30 1.41
CA GLU A 56 3.40 6.32 0.81
C GLU A 56 4.86 6.64 1.15
N LEU A 57 5.26 7.91 1.05
CA LEU A 57 6.64 8.33 1.32
C LEU A 57 6.98 8.41 2.81
N ILE A 58 6.01 8.69 3.66
CA ILE A 58 6.18 8.58 5.12
C ILE A 58 6.45 7.12 5.49
N CYS A 59 5.65 6.18 4.97
CA CYS A 59 5.84 4.75 5.20
C CYS A 59 7.18 4.25 4.61
N GLU A 60 7.59 4.73 3.43
CA GLU A 60 8.88 4.38 2.83
C GLU A 60 10.05 4.77 3.73
N LYS A 61 10.00 5.92 4.39
CA LYS A 61 11.09 6.48 5.22
C LYS A 61 11.02 6.10 6.69
N LYS A 62 9.82 6.08 7.26
CA LYS A 62 9.57 5.98 8.71
C LYS A 62 8.36 5.09 9.02
N LEU A 63 8.37 3.86 8.51
CA LEU A 63 7.23 2.91 8.62
C LEU A 63 6.72 2.76 10.05
N LYS A 64 7.59 2.82 11.07
CA LYS A 64 7.20 2.70 12.48
C LYS A 64 6.22 3.79 12.95
N LEU A 65 6.24 4.97 12.33
CA LEU A 65 5.27 6.03 12.63
C LEU A 65 3.84 5.66 12.21
N PHE A 66 3.70 4.72 11.29
CA PHE A 66 2.42 4.28 10.76
C PHE A 66 1.77 3.16 11.59
N VAL A 67 2.53 2.46 12.44
CA VAL A 67 2.05 1.31 13.23
C VAL A 67 0.77 1.60 14.03
N PRO A 68 0.61 2.75 14.70
CA PRO A 68 -0.62 3.04 15.46
C PRO A 68 -1.90 3.15 14.61
N TYR A 69 -1.77 3.22 13.29
CA TYR A 69 -2.89 3.43 12.35
C TYR A 69 -3.19 2.21 11.49
N LEU A 70 -2.59 1.04 11.79
CA LEU A 70 -2.73 -0.17 10.98
C LEU A 70 -4.17 -0.68 10.92
N ASP A 71 -4.89 -0.68 12.02
CA ASP A 71 -6.28 -1.14 12.06
C ASP A 71 -7.16 -0.26 11.17
N LEU A 72 -7.06 1.07 11.31
CA LEU A 72 -7.76 2.02 10.45
C LEU A 72 -7.37 1.86 8.97
N PHE A 73 -6.10 1.57 8.69
CA PHE A 73 -5.65 1.32 7.32
C PHE A 73 -6.28 0.06 6.73
N CYS A 74 -6.36 -1.03 7.50
CA CYS A 74 -7.02 -2.26 7.08
C CYS A 74 -8.51 -2.03 6.78
N GLU A 75 -9.18 -1.19 7.57
CA GLU A 75 -10.59 -0.83 7.34
C GLU A 75 -10.82 0.03 6.09
N VAL A 76 -9.88 0.91 5.76
CA VAL A 76 -9.99 1.83 4.61
C VAL A 76 -9.56 1.17 3.31
N LEU A 77 -8.59 0.26 3.35
CA LEU A 77 -7.97 -0.36 2.18
C LEU A 77 -8.98 -0.94 1.17
N PRO A 78 -10.00 -1.74 1.57
CA PRO A 78 -11.00 -2.25 0.64
C PRO A 78 -11.93 -1.16 0.08
N LYS A 79 -12.09 -0.03 0.77
CA LYS A 79 -12.99 1.08 0.38
C LYS A 79 -12.38 2.02 -0.66
N LEU A 80 -11.09 1.90 -0.95
CA LEU A 80 -10.43 2.75 -1.95
C LEU A 80 -10.91 2.40 -3.35
N ILE A 81 -11.32 3.41 -4.12
CA ILE A 81 -11.83 3.25 -5.49
C ILE A 81 -10.99 3.98 -6.54
N ASP A 82 -10.17 4.95 -6.15
CA ASP A 82 -9.37 5.74 -7.06
C ASP A 82 -7.95 5.16 -7.22
N ASP A 83 -7.51 4.96 -8.46
CA ASP A 83 -6.16 4.48 -8.79
C ASP A 83 -5.05 5.27 -8.09
N SER A 84 -5.28 6.58 -7.88
CA SER A 84 -4.31 7.48 -7.24
C SER A 84 -4.14 7.20 -5.74
N ALA A 85 -5.12 6.52 -5.10
CA ALA A 85 -5.03 6.04 -3.72
C ALA A 85 -4.65 4.55 -3.66
N ILE A 86 -5.20 3.72 -4.56
CA ILE A 86 -4.97 2.27 -4.59
C ILE A 86 -3.49 1.95 -4.80
N ARG A 87 -2.82 2.61 -5.75
CA ARG A 87 -1.41 2.38 -6.02
C ARG A 87 -0.49 2.68 -4.82
N PRO A 88 -0.55 3.83 -4.15
CA PRO A 88 0.22 4.06 -2.94
C PRO A 88 -0.19 3.12 -1.79
N ALA A 89 -1.47 2.80 -1.63
CA ALA A 89 -1.94 1.88 -0.60
C ALA A 89 -1.35 0.47 -0.78
N THR A 90 -1.40 -0.11 -1.97
CA THR A 90 -0.79 -1.42 -2.26
C THR A 90 0.74 -1.41 -2.06
N LYS A 91 1.39 -0.27 -2.32
CA LYS A 91 2.83 -0.12 -2.03
C LYS A 91 3.11 -0.05 -0.52
N ILE A 92 2.23 0.60 0.26
CA ILE A 92 2.29 0.57 1.74
C ILE A 92 2.14 -0.87 2.24
N CYS A 93 1.18 -1.65 1.72
CA CYS A 93 1.03 -3.07 2.05
C CYS A 93 2.33 -3.85 1.80
N LEU A 94 3.04 -3.57 0.69
CA LEU A 94 4.34 -4.17 0.41
C LEU A 94 5.41 -3.79 1.45
N PHE A 95 5.44 -2.54 1.90
CA PHE A 95 6.38 -2.12 2.96
C PHE A 95 6.08 -2.84 4.27
N LEU A 96 4.80 -2.92 4.65
CA LEU A 96 4.32 -3.61 5.85
C LEU A 96 4.70 -5.10 5.81
N SER A 97 4.36 -5.80 4.73
CA SER A 97 4.63 -7.24 4.57
C SER A 97 6.13 -7.54 4.59
N LYS A 98 6.96 -6.72 3.93
CA LYS A 98 8.41 -6.86 3.97
C LYS A 98 9.00 -6.62 5.35
N SER A 99 8.48 -5.62 6.06
CA SER A 99 8.96 -5.27 7.40
C SER A 99 8.56 -6.32 8.42
N ASN A 100 7.32 -6.80 8.36
CA ASN A 100 6.80 -7.87 9.21
C ASN A 100 7.61 -9.18 9.11
N HIS A 101 8.16 -9.45 7.94
CA HIS A 101 9.01 -10.63 7.71
C HIS A 101 10.44 -10.49 8.27
N ARG A 102 10.87 -9.31 8.71
CA ARG A 102 12.23 -9.05 9.23
C ARG A 102 12.26 -9.19 10.74
N LYS A 103 13.35 -9.77 11.29
CA LYS A 103 13.55 -9.96 12.73
C LYS A 103 13.37 -8.68 13.57
N ASN A 104 13.78 -7.52 13.04
CA ASN A 104 13.69 -6.21 13.73
C ASN A 104 12.68 -5.28 13.03
N GLY A 105 11.75 -5.84 12.26
CA GLY A 105 10.71 -5.10 11.56
C GLY A 105 9.55 -4.71 12.47
N ILE A 106 8.48 -4.20 11.85
CA ILE A 106 7.18 -4.07 12.51
C ILE A 106 6.56 -5.46 12.68
N SER A 107 5.65 -5.60 13.63
CA SER A 107 4.86 -6.82 13.81
C SER A 107 3.41 -6.54 13.49
N LEU A 108 2.85 -7.26 12.53
CA LEU A 108 1.42 -7.27 12.24
C LEU A 108 0.74 -8.32 13.12
N THR A 109 -0.49 -8.06 13.57
CA THR A 109 -1.33 -9.08 14.17
C THR A 109 -1.80 -10.06 13.09
N GLN A 110 -2.23 -11.26 13.50
CA GLN A 110 -2.79 -12.24 12.57
C GLN A 110 -4.03 -11.69 11.85
N GLU A 111 -4.87 -10.93 12.54
CA GLU A 111 -6.04 -10.29 11.98
C GLU A 111 -5.67 -9.26 10.91
N GLN A 112 -4.70 -8.38 11.19
CA GLN A 112 -4.18 -7.41 10.20
C GLN A 112 -3.59 -8.12 8.98
N GLU A 113 -2.84 -9.22 9.18
CA GLU A 113 -2.30 -10.01 8.06
C GLU A 113 -3.42 -10.57 7.18
N HIS A 114 -4.49 -11.14 7.78
CA HIS A 114 -5.64 -11.68 7.03
C HIS A 114 -6.38 -10.58 6.26
N LEU A 115 -6.69 -9.45 6.91
CA LEU A 115 -7.35 -8.32 6.24
C LEU A 115 -6.53 -7.78 5.06
N LEU A 116 -5.20 -7.70 5.22
CA LEU A 116 -4.31 -7.32 4.11
C LEU A 116 -4.33 -8.34 2.98
N ILE A 117 -4.32 -9.64 3.29
CA ILE A 117 -4.36 -10.72 2.29
C ILE A 117 -5.66 -10.63 1.48
N GLU A 118 -6.81 -10.57 2.14
CA GLU A 118 -8.12 -10.47 1.50
C GLU A 118 -8.20 -9.26 0.57
N ALA A 119 -7.88 -8.07 1.10
CA ALA A 119 -7.92 -6.84 0.31
C ALA A 119 -6.95 -6.87 -0.90
N LEU A 120 -5.78 -7.48 -0.76
CA LEU A 120 -4.80 -7.58 -1.83
C LEU A 120 -5.19 -8.61 -2.89
N LEU A 121 -5.81 -9.74 -2.52
CA LEU A 121 -6.36 -10.72 -3.46
C LEU A 121 -7.50 -10.09 -4.28
N ASP A 122 -8.41 -9.36 -3.63
CA ASP A 122 -9.48 -8.62 -4.32
C ASP A 122 -8.91 -7.64 -5.36
N ARG A 123 -7.83 -6.91 -5.03
CA ARG A 123 -7.17 -6.01 -5.98
C ARG A 123 -6.55 -6.74 -7.18
N LEU A 124 -6.15 -7.99 -7.04
CA LEU A 124 -5.60 -8.75 -8.17
C LEU A 124 -6.67 -9.15 -9.18
N ILE A 125 -7.86 -9.55 -8.71
CA ILE A 125 -8.97 -9.98 -9.58
C ILE A 125 -9.73 -8.80 -10.19
N GLN A 126 -9.63 -7.60 -9.61
CA GLN A 126 -10.25 -6.39 -10.14
C GLN A 126 -9.45 -5.81 -11.32
N ASN A 127 -10.10 -4.89 -12.10
CA ASN A 127 -9.44 -4.20 -13.20
C ASN A 127 -8.55 -3.05 -12.73
N GLU A 128 -7.50 -3.37 -11.99
CA GLU A 128 -6.57 -2.41 -11.42
C GLU A 128 -5.41 -2.11 -12.38
N LYS A 129 -4.79 -0.95 -12.22
CA LYS A 129 -3.56 -0.60 -12.94
C LYS A 129 -2.42 -1.56 -12.60
N VAL A 130 -1.58 -1.88 -13.61
CA VAL A 130 -0.47 -2.82 -13.48
C VAL A 130 0.42 -2.55 -12.27
N ALA A 131 0.72 -1.28 -11.98
CA ALA A 131 1.57 -0.94 -10.83
C ALA A 131 0.95 -1.35 -9.49
N ALA A 132 -0.36 -1.17 -9.30
CA ALA A 132 -1.07 -1.60 -8.10
C ALA A 132 -1.07 -3.13 -7.98
N LYS A 133 -1.41 -3.86 -9.05
CA LYS A 133 -1.34 -5.33 -9.10
C LYS A 133 0.07 -5.85 -8.75
N VAL A 134 1.13 -5.23 -9.29
CA VAL A 134 2.52 -5.65 -9.01
C VAL A 134 2.90 -5.45 -7.54
N TYR A 135 2.46 -4.36 -6.90
CA TYR A 135 2.70 -4.17 -5.47
C TYR A 135 1.90 -5.18 -4.63
N ALA A 136 0.64 -5.42 -4.99
CA ALA A 136 -0.22 -6.42 -4.33
C ALA A 136 0.40 -7.83 -4.41
N MET A 137 0.80 -8.30 -5.60
CA MET A 137 1.46 -9.59 -5.79
C MET A 137 2.72 -9.74 -4.93
N ARG A 138 3.55 -8.69 -4.87
CA ARG A 138 4.79 -8.73 -4.08
C ARG A 138 4.51 -8.74 -2.58
N ALA A 139 3.46 -8.08 -2.12
CA ALA A 139 3.04 -8.09 -0.73
C ALA A 139 2.47 -9.48 -0.34
N LEU A 140 1.59 -10.03 -1.17
CA LEU A 140 1.05 -11.39 -1.01
C LEU A 140 2.15 -12.46 -1.00
N PHE A 141 3.15 -12.35 -1.87
CA PHE A 141 4.29 -13.25 -1.84
C PHE A 141 5.07 -13.21 -0.51
N MET A 142 5.15 -12.04 0.14
CA MET A 142 5.79 -11.95 1.46
C MET A 142 4.92 -12.55 2.55
N LEU A 143 3.59 -12.32 2.52
CA LEU A 143 2.63 -12.89 3.47
C LEU A 143 2.49 -14.41 3.29
N GLY A 144 2.54 -14.90 2.05
CA GLY A 144 2.50 -16.32 1.70
C GLY A 144 3.63 -17.16 2.29
N LYS A 145 4.74 -16.54 2.72
CA LYS A 145 5.79 -17.25 3.45
C LYS A 145 5.34 -17.78 4.83
N LYS A 146 4.28 -17.22 5.38
CA LYS A 146 3.63 -17.66 6.62
C LYS A 146 2.35 -18.47 6.33
N TYR A 147 1.68 -18.16 5.24
CA TYR A 147 0.38 -18.71 4.84
C TYR A 147 0.51 -19.36 3.46
N ASN A 148 0.88 -20.65 3.38
CA ASN A 148 1.16 -21.34 2.11
C ASN A 148 0.03 -21.23 1.09
N TRP A 149 -1.23 -21.32 1.55
CA TRP A 149 -2.39 -21.16 0.67
C TRP A 149 -2.41 -19.85 -0.12
N VAL A 150 -1.81 -18.78 0.43
CA VAL A 150 -1.70 -17.49 -0.28
C VAL A 150 -0.78 -17.59 -1.49
N HIS A 151 0.26 -18.42 -1.43
CA HIS A 151 1.12 -18.69 -2.59
C HIS A 151 0.37 -19.47 -3.66
N ASP A 152 -0.46 -20.44 -3.26
CA ASP A 152 -1.26 -21.25 -4.19
C ASP A 152 -2.28 -20.37 -4.94
N GLU A 153 -3.06 -19.56 -4.19
CA GLU A 153 -4.02 -18.60 -4.78
C GLU A 153 -3.33 -17.57 -5.68
N LEU A 154 -2.23 -16.99 -5.21
CA LEU A 154 -1.47 -16.01 -5.98
C LEU A 154 -0.96 -16.60 -7.30
N LYS A 155 -0.50 -17.85 -7.28
CA LYS A 155 -0.05 -18.56 -8.49
C LYS A 155 -1.18 -18.74 -9.48
N ILE A 156 -2.35 -19.25 -9.01
CA ILE A 156 -3.53 -19.46 -9.85
C ILE A 156 -3.94 -18.16 -10.54
N ILE A 157 -4.09 -17.07 -9.78
CA ILE A 157 -4.51 -15.78 -10.32
C ILE A 157 -3.51 -15.26 -11.37
N ILE A 158 -2.21 -15.34 -11.07
CA ILE A 158 -1.19 -14.84 -12.01
C ILE A 158 -1.18 -15.68 -13.29
N GLU A 159 -1.28 -17.01 -13.22
CA GLU A 159 -1.26 -17.90 -14.38
C GLU A 159 -2.48 -17.67 -15.28
N GLN A 160 -3.66 -17.45 -14.70
CA GLN A 160 -4.87 -17.12 -15.45
C GLN A 160 -4.78 -15.78 -16.17
N ASP A 161 -4.23 -14.76 -15.52
CA ASP A 161 -4.13 -13.41 -16.06
C ASP A 161 -2.96 -13.24 -17.05
N TYR A 162 -1.91 -14.08 -16.95
CA TYR A 162 -0.63 -13.86 -17.61
C TYR A 162 -0.73 -13.66 -19.13
N ALA A 163 -1.46 -14.53 -19.79
CA ALA A 163 -1.58 -14.50 -21.26
C ALA A 163 -2.37 -13.28 -21.78
N ASN A 164 -3.31 -12.80 -20.97
CA ASN A 164 -4.26 -11.75 -21.36
C ASN A 164 -3.82 -10.35 -20.89
N HIS A 165 -2.69 -10.24 -20.21
CA HIS A 165 -2.20 -8.99 -19.63
C HIS A 165 -1.08 -8.35 -20.45
N SER A 166 -0.81 -7.05 -20.17
CA SER A 166 0.24 -6.28 -20.84
C SER A 166 1.64 -6.88 -20.65
N ALA A 167 2.58 -6.58 -21.56
CA ALA A 167 3.98 -6.95 -21.46
C ALA A 167 4.62 -6.48 -20.13
N ALA A 168 4.19 -5.33 -19.59
CA ALA A 168 4.66 -4.82 -18.31
C ALA A 168 4.24 -5.73 -17.14
N TYR A 169 3.01 -6.23 -17.15
CA TYR A 169 2.53 -7.20 -16.17
C TYR A 169 3.31 -8.51 -16.29
N GLN A 170 3.41 -9.06 -17.51
CA GLN A 170 4.14 -10.31 -17.77
C GLN A 170 5.61 -10.22 -17.32
N GLY A 171 6.27 -9.09 -17.59
CA GLY A 171 7.65 -8.85 -17.15
C GLY A 171 7.77 -8.83 -15.61
N ALA A 172 6.84 -8.17 -14.92
CA ALA A 172 6.85 -8.07 -13.47
C ALA A 172 6.54 -9.41 -12.78
N THR A 173 5.67 -10.23 -13.35
CA THR A 173 5.21 -11.51 -12.78
C THR A 173 6.14 -12.68 -13.08
N ARG A 174 6.89 -12.66 -14.19
CA ARG A 174 7.78 -13.76 -14.63
C ARG A 174 8.73 -14.24 -13.52
N ASN A 175 9.37 -13.31 -12.82
CA ASN A 175 10.29 -13.64 -11.72
C ASN A 175 9.56 -14.15 -10.48
N LEU A 176 8.33 -13.71 -10.28
CA LEU A 176 7.50 -14.14 -9.15
C LEU A 176 7.03 -15.58 -9.36
N LEU A 177 6.52 -15.90 -10.55
CA LEU A 177 6.13 -17.27 -10.93
C LEU A 177 7.29 -18.26 -10.77
N LYS A 178 8.51 -17.89 -11.18
CA LYS A 178 9.71 -18.73 -10.97
C LYS A 178 9.99 -19.02 -9.49
N LYS A 179 9.58 -18.14 -8.58
CA LYS A 179 9.74 -18.34 -7.12
C LYS A 179 8.62 -19.16 -6.51
N LEU A 180 7.41 -19.02 -7.05
CA LEU A 180 6.24 -19.78 -6.60
C LEU A 180 6.29 -21.25 -7.08
N ASN A 181 7.06 -21.55 -8.13
CA ASN A 181 7.26 -22.89 -8.68
C ASN A 181 8.46 -23.66 -8.08
N LYS A 182 9.12 -23.10 -7.07
CA LYS A 182 10.22 -23.74 -6.32
C LYS A 182 9.74 -24.33 -5.01
#